data_8d8e514f72a6b11fd29906b6f0157c87
#
_entry.id   8d8e514f72a6b11fd29906b6f0157c87
#
_cell.length_a   1.000
_cell.length_b   1.000
_cell.length_c   1.000
_cell.angle_alpha   90.00
_cell.angle_beta   90.00
_cell.angle_gamma   90.00
#
_symmetry.space_group_name_H-M   'P 1'
#
loop_
_entity.id
_entity.type
_entity.pdbx_description
1 polymer ?
#
loop_
_entity_poly.entity_id
_entity_poly.type
_entity_poly.pdbx_seq_one_letter_code
_entity_poly.pdbx_strand_id
1 'polypeptide(L)'
;MRRLLVLCYFYPPLAGGGVHRVLGFTRYLPRHRWECTVVCADRGDYWVVDDSLLARVPDGTEVIRVRGASWLSAWLGLRRGSGGRRSTRAFAGLRGLSDWWLMPDSYVGWSKRVRAVAERRARASGFDALLSTSPPDSVHLAARAVHRSLGLPWVADFRDPWIGLHFRTP
;
A
#
# COMPACT_ATOMS: atom_id res chain seq x y z
N MET A 1 12.66 -4.21 22.58
CA MET A 1 12.03 -3.27 21.66
C MET A 1 10.76 -3.92 21.16
N ARG A 2 9.64 -3.19 21.05
CA ARG A 2 8.40 -3.71 20.45
C ARG A 2 8.50 -3.66 18.93
N ARG A 3 7.85 -4.58 18.25
CA ARG A 3 7.94 -4.73 16.79
C ARG A 3 6.60 -4.42 16.14
N LEU A 4 6.59 -3.43 15.24
CA LEU A 4 5.43 -3.00 14.49
C LEU A 4 5.51 -3.46 13.03
N LEU A 5 4.51 -4.20 12.59
CA LEU A 5 4.34 -4.51 11.18
C LEU A 5 3.48 -3.43 10.52
N VAL A 6 4.01 -2.75 9.52
CA VAL A 6 3.34 -1.66 8.81
C VAL A 6 2.96 -2.11 7.40
N LEU A 7 1.69 -2.07 7.06
CA LEU A 7 1.19 -2.34 5.72
C LEU A 7 0.77 -1.02 5.06
N CYS A 8 1.42 -0.66 3.97
CA CYS A 8 1.10 0.53 3.19
C CYS A 8 1.41 0.31 1.72
N TYR A 9 0.79 1.07 0.84
CA TYR A 9 1.15 1.04 -0.58
C TYR A 9 2.34 1.96 -0.84
N PHE A 10 2.26 3.19 -0.36
CA PHE A 10 3.23 4.24 -0.61
C PHE A 10 4.34 4.26 0.46
N TYR A 11 5.55 3.92 0.04
CA TYR A 11 6.78 4.07 0.82
C TYR A 11 7.96 4.36 -0.12
N PRO A 12 9.01 5.09 0.30
CA PRO A 12 10.12 5.43 -0.60
C PRO A 12 10.67 4.23 -1.38
N PRO A 13 11.01 4.37 -2.67
CA PRO A 13 11.11 5.59 -3.45
C PRO A 13 9.80 6.04 -4.11
N LEU A 14 8.66 5.41 -3.83
CA LEU A 14 7.39 5.92 -4.33
C LEU A 14 7.14 7.30 -3.73
N ALA A 15 6.62 8.24 -4.54
CA ALA A 15 6.35 9.59 -4.12
C ALA A 15 4.84 9.89 -4.07
N GLY A 16 4.50 11.01 -3.47
CA GLY A 16 3.12 11.47 -3.29
C GLY A 16 2.76 11.67 -1.81
N GLY A 17 1.59 12.26 -1.55
CA GLY A 17 1.20 12.69 -0.20
C GLY A 17 1.15 11.57 0.86
N GLY A 18 0.92 10.32 0.45
CA GLY A 18 0.85 9.17 1.37
C GLY A 18 2.18 8.75 1.99
N VAL A 19 3.28 9.02 1.31
CA VAL A 19 4.62 8.56 1.71
C VAL A 19 5.09 9.22 3.01
N HIS A 20 4.86 10.52 3.16
CA HIS A 20 5.38 11.30 4.28
C HIS A 20 4.84 10.84 5.64
N ARG A 21 3.60 10.36 5.70
CA ARG A 21 3.02 9.86 6.94
C ARG A 21 3.72 8.59 7.40
N VAL A 22 3.92 7.62 6.50
CA VAL A 22 4.59 6.36 6.86
C VAL A 22 6.07 6.59 7.17
N LEU A 23 6.75 7.47 6.43
CA LEU A 23 8.09 7.93 6.78
C LEU A 23 8.14 8.55 8.18
N GLY A 24 7.13 9.35 8.54
CA GLY A 24 7.00 9.88 9.89
C GLY A 24 6.91 8.77 10.94
N PHE A 25 6.07 7.75 10.73
CA PHE A 25 5.97 6.63 11.65
C PHE A 25 7.31 5.90 11.81
N THR A 26 7.96 5.51 10.70
CA THR A 26 9.24 4.79 10.77
C THR A 26 10.36 5.63 11.38
N ARG A 27 10.32 6.95 11.22
CA ARG A 27 11.34 7.86 11.77
C ARG A 27 11.17 8.13 13.27
N TYR A 28 9.95 8.24 13.75
CA TYR A 28 9.71 8.70 15.13
C TYR A 28 9.36 7.57 16.10
N LEU A 29 8.74 6.49 15.67
CA LEU A 29 8.40 5.36 16.53
C LEU A 29 9.60 4.69 17.22
N PRO A 30 10.81 4.63 16.64
CA PRO A 30 11.98 4.12 17.34
C PRO A 30 12.32 4.87 18.64
N ARG A 31 12.02 6.19 18.72
CA ARG A 31 12.16 6.98 19.94
C ARG A 31 11.25 6.50 21.07
N HIS A 32 10.19 5.78 20.74
CA HIS A 32 9.21 5.17 21.65
C HIS A 32 9.40 3.66 21.79
N ARG A 33 10.60 3.15 21.48
CA ARG A 33 10.98 1.74 21.56
C ARG A 33 10.17 0.81 20.63
N TRP A 34 9.75 1.32 19.47
CA TRP A 34 9.14 0.55 18.40
C TRP A 34 10.08 0.40 17.22
N GLU A 35 10.27 -0.82 16.75
CA GLU A 35 10.98 -1.16 15.52
C GLU A 35 9.95 -1.44 14.42
N CYS A 36 10.13 -0.83 13.25
CA CYS A 36 9.17 -0.94 12.15
C CYS A 36 9.68 -1.86 11.05
N THR A 37 8.85 -2.83 10.65
CA THR A 37 9.01 -3.57 9.39
C THR A 37 7.89 -3.11 8.45
N VAL A 38 8.24 -2.60 7.28
CA VAL A 38 7.29 -2.03 6.31
C VAL A 38 7.09 -2.99 5.15
N VAL A 39 5.84 -3.39 4.89
CA VAL A 39 5.45 -4.13 3.68
C VAL A 39 4.73 -3.15 2.76
N CYS A 40 5.31 -2.88 1.58
CA CYS A 40 4.84 -1.85 0.67
C CYS A 40 4.90 -2.31 -0.79
N ALA A 41 4.39 -1.45 -1.70
CA ALA A 41 4.45 -1.71 -3.14
C ALA A 41 5.89 -1.62 -3.69
N ASP A 42 6.13 -2.32 -4.79
CA ASP A 42 7.39 -2.27 -5.52
C ASP A 42 7.50 -0.95 -6.30
N ARG A 43 8.75 -0.52 -6.55
CA ARG A 43 9.06 0.68 -7.34
C ARG A 43 8.38 0.70 -8.72
N GLY A 44 8.26 -0.46 -9.38
CA GLY A 44 7.67 -0.58 -10.70
C GLY A 44 6.14 -0.46 -10.74
N ASP A 45 5.48 -0.44 -9.60
CA ASP A 45 4.01 -0.47 -9.52
C ASP A 45 3.37 0.93 -9.54
N TYR A 46 4.18 2.00 -9.47
CA TYR A 46 3.69 3.37 -9.44
C TYR A 46 4.56 4.29 -10.31
N TRP A 47 3.94 5.27 -10.94
CA TRP A 47 4.57 6.13 -11.95
C TRP A 47 5.29 7.36 -11.37
N VAL A 48 5.01 7.72 -10.12
CA VAL A 48 5.70 8.83 -9.44
C VAL A 48 6.73 8.26 -8.48
N VAL A 49 8.00 8.49 -8.78
CA VAL A 49 9.15 8.00 -8.02
C VAL A 49 10.08 9.17 -7.71
N ASP A 50 10.56 9.22 -6.47
CA ASP A 50 11.56 10.18 -6.00
C ASP A 50 12.61 9.43 -5.16
N ASP A 51 13.76 9.19 -5.75
CA ASP A 51 14.86 8.48 -5.11
C ASP A 51 15.48 9.25 -3.94
N SER A 52 15.32 10.58 -3.91
CA SER A 52 15.81 11.40 -2.79
C SER A 52 15.15 11.03 -1.45
N LEU A 53 13.94 10.49 -1.51
CA LEU A 53 13.21 10.02 -0.33
C LEU A 53 13.86 8.79 0.33
N LEU A 54 14.68 8.02 -0.40
CA LEU A 54 15.40 6.87 0.18
C LEU A 54 16.35 7.28 1.30
N ALA A 55 17.02 8.43 1.16
CA ALA A 55 17.88 8.98 2.20
C ALA A 55 17.14 9.36 3.50
N ARG A 56 15.81 9.42 3.45
CA ARG A 56 14.97 9.74 4.61
C ARG A 56 14.44 8.49 5.34
N VAL A 57 14.65 7.31 4.77
CA VAL A 57 14.31 6.04 5.42
C VAL A 57 15.35 5.80 6.53
N PRO A 58 14.92 5.59 7.79
CA PRO A 58 15.86 5.35 8.87
C PRO A 58 16.64 4.04 8.67
N ASP A 59 17.93 4.08 9.04
CA ASP A 59 18.75 2.89 9.09
C ASP A 59 18.12 1.84 10.03
N GLY A 60 18.15 0.58 9.62
CA GLY A 60 17.53 -0.52 10.38
C GLY A 60 16.04 -0.74 10.11
N THR A 61 15.35 0.13 9.34
CA THR A 61 14.00 -0.14 8.90
C THR A 61 13.99 -1.26 7.85
N GLU A 62 13.42 -2.41 8.19
CA GLU A 62 13.22 -3.49 7.21
C GLU A 62 12.09 -3.11 6.24
N VAL A 63 12.38 -3.13 4.93
CA VAL A 63 11.41 -2.80 3.88
C VAL A 63 11.23 -3.98 2.95
N ILE A 64 10.03 -4.55 2.95
CA ILE A 64 9.63 -5.69 2.11
C ILE A 64 8.76 -5.17 0.98
N ARG A 65 9.24 -5.29 -0.26
CA ARG A 65 8.53 -4.82 -1.44
C ARG A 65 7.74 -5.94 -2.08
N VAL A 66 6.47 -5.66 -2.35
CA VAL A 66 5.53 -6.62 -2.94
C VAL A 66 5.08 -6.12 -4.29
N ARG A 67 5.50 -6.80 -5.34
CA ARG A 67 5.03 -6.55 -6.71
C ARG A 67 3.55 -6.89 -6.82
N GLY A 68 2.83 -6.05 -7.47
CA GLY A 68 1.41 -6.23 -7.69
C GLY A 68 0.82 -5.00 -8.29
N ALA A 69 1.18 -4.73 -9.56
CA ALA A 69 0.41 -3.81 -10.37
C ALA A 69 -1.07 -4.15 -10.25
N SER A 70 -1.92 -3.14 -10.17
CA SER A 70 -3.34 -3.36 -10.41
C SER A 70 -3.45 -4.03 -11.79
N TRP A 71 -4.40 -4.96 -11.98
CA TRP A 71 -4.61 -5.58 -13.29
C TRP A 71 -4.75 -4.52 -14.40
N LEU A 72 -5.24 -3.35 -14.06
CA LEU A 72 -5.36 -2.19 -14.95
C LEU A 72 -3.99 -1.64 -15.36
N SER A 73 -3.00 -1.58 -14.47
CA SER A 73 -1.65 -1.14 -14.81
C SER A 73 -0.89 -2.19 -15.62
N ALA A 74 -1.14 -3.47 -15.39
CA ALA A 74 -0.60 -4.55 -16.23
C ALA A 74 -1.19 -4.48 -17.66
N TRP A 75 -2.49 -4.23 -17.78
CA TRP A 75 -3.16 -4.06 -19.07
C TRP A 75 -2.75 -2.77 -19.81
N LEU A 76 -2.51 -1.67 -19.09
CA LEU A 76 -1.96 -0.43 -19.64
C LEU A 76 -0.48 -0.56 -20.02
N GLY A 77 0.30 -1.37 -19.29
CA GLY A 77 1.69 -1.68 -19.60
C GLY A 77 1.86 -2.44 -20.90
N LEU A 78 0.98 -3.38 -21.18
CA LEU A 78 0.93 -4.10 -22.47
C LEU A 78 0.60 -3.18 -23.65
N ARG A 79 -0.07 -2.04 -23.43
CA ARG A 79 -0.39 -1.03 -24.45
C ARG A 79 0.68 0.06 -24.66
N ARG A 80 1.62 0.22 -23.73
CA ARG A 80 2.74 1.16 -23.91
C ARG A 80 3.72 0.76 -25.00
N GLY A 81 3.70 -0.49 -25.44
CA GLY A 81 4.49 -0.98 -26.57
C GLY A 81 3.94 -0.63 -27.96
N SER A 82 2.72 -0.11 -28.07
CA SER A 82 2.13 0.33 -29.33
C SER A 82 1.78 1.81 -29.26
N GLY A 83 2.63 2.67 -29.81
CA GLY A 83 2.46 4.12 -29.86
C GLY A 83 1.08 4.54 -30.38
N GLY A 84 0.27 5.11 -29.51
CA GLY A 84 -1.05 5.58 -29.88
C GLY A 84 -1.69 6.46 -28.80
N ARG A 85 -1.68 7.77 -29.02
CA ARG A 85 -2.56 8.74 -28.36
C ARG A 85 -4.00 8.35 -28.68
N ARG A 86 -4.69 7.64 -27.78
CA ARG A 86 -6.15 7.43 -27.93
C ARG A 86 -6.91 7.56 -26.62
N SER A 87 -7.78 8.57 -26.61
CA SER A 87 -9.08 8.72 -25.95
C SER A 87 -9.20 8.42 -24.45
N THR A 88 -9.06 9.48 -23.67
CA THR A 88 -9.37 9.53 -22.24
C THR A 88 -10.86 9.26 -21.90
N ARG A 89 -11.79 9.41 -22.84
CA ARG A 89 -13.24 9.22 -22.59
C ARG A 89 -13.69 7.76 -22.52
N ALA A 90 -13.12 6.87 -23.36
CA ALA A 90 -13.44 5.44 -23.27
C ALA A 90 -12.93 4.78 -21.98
N PHE A 91 -11.91 5.38 -21.35
CA PHE A 91 -11.35 4.91 -20.08
C PHE A 91 -12.21 5.26 -18.86
N ALA A 92 -12.98 6.35 -18.90
CA ALA A 92 -13.83 6.75 -17.78
C ALA A 92 -14.98 5.75 -17.57
N GLY A 93 -15.59 5.24 -18.64
CA GLY A 93 -16.67 4.25 -18.54
C GLY A 93 -16.20 2.87 -18.07
N LEU A 94 -15.01 2.44 -18.50
CA LEU A 94 -14.43 1.15 -18.05
C LEU A 94 -13.95 1.19 -16.59
N ARG A 95 -13.54 2.36 -16.09
CA ARG A 95 -13.21 2.55 -14.67
C ARG A 95 -14.43 2.36 -13.76
N GLY A 96 -15.57 2.92 -14.13
CA GLY A 96 -16.80 2.76 -13.33
C GLY A 96 -17.26 1.29 -13.20
N LEU A 97 -17.15 0.49 -14.27
CA LEU A 97 -17.43 -0.93 -14.23
C LEU A 97 -16.40 -1.72 -13.42
N SER A 98 -15.12 -1.38 -13.52
CA SER A 98 -14.05 -2.06 -12.75
C SER A 98 -14.10 -1.72 -11.27
N ASP A 99 -14.47 -0.51 -10.92
CA ASP A 99 -14.59 -0.08 -9.52
C ASP A 99 -15.76 -0.76 -8.81
N TRP A 100 -16.80 -1.11 -9.53
CA TRP A 100 -17.95 -1.86 -8.98
C TRP A 100 -17.63 -3.35 -8.72
N TRP A 101 -16.78 -3.98 -9.53
CA TRP A 101 -16.34 -5.38 -9.36
C TRP A 101 -15.12 -5.55 -8.45
N LEU A 102 -14.35 -4.47 -8.20
CA LEU A 102 -13.12 -4.48 -7.44
C LEU A 102 -13.27 -3.66 -6.15
N MET A 103 -14.27 -3.99 -5.35
CA MET A 103 -14.45 -3.38 -4.03
C MET A 103 -13.37 -3.83 -3.05
N PRO A 104 -12.75 -2.93 -2.28
CA PRO A 104 -12.98 -1.49 -2.20
C PRO A 104 -12.23 -0.67 -3.26
N ASP A 105 -11.26 -1.26 -3.98
CA ASP A 105 -10.44 -0.59 -5.00
C ASP A 105 -9.73 -1.60 -5.93
N SER A 106 -9.08 -1.09 -6.97
CA SER A 106 -8.38 -1.91 -7.97
C SER A 106 -7.10 -2.62 -7.44
N TYR A 107 -6.71 -2.39 -6.19
CA TYR A 107 -5.51 -2.97 -5.57
C TYR A 107 -5.78 -4.24 -4.75
N VAL A 108 -7.01 -4.77 -4.78
CA VAL A 108 -7.38 -6.02 -4.06
C VAL A 108 -6.44 -7.19 -4.41
N GLY A 109 -6.00 -7.30 -5.67
CA GLY A 109 -5.03 -8.32 -6.09
C GLY A 109 -3.66 -8.17 -5.41
N TRP A 110 -3.19 -6.93 -5.27
CA TRP A 110 -1.97 -6.59 -4.54
C TRP A 110 -2.13 -6.88 -3.04
N SER A 111 -3.25 -6.48 -2.45
CA SER A 111 -3.51 -6.68 -1.02
C SER A 111 -3.48 -8.16 -0.61
N LYS A 112 -3.96 -9.08 -1.48
CA LYS A 112 -3.84 -10.52 -1.25
C LYS A 112 -2.39 -11.00 -1.15
N ARG A 113 -1.50 -10.45 -1.99
CA ARG A 113 -0.06 -10.76 -1.94
C ARG A 113 0.60 -10.17 -0.70
N VAL A 114 0.26 -8.92 -0.34
CA VAL A 114 0.72 -8.28 0.90
C VAL A 114 0.33 -9.11 2.11
N ARG A 115 -0.90 -9.58 2.18
CA ARG A 115 -1.35 -10.49 3.24
C ARG A 115 -0.42 -11.70 3.37
N ALA A 116 -0.18 -12.44 2.27
CA ALA A 116 0.63 -13.65 2.30
C ALA A 116 2.08 -13.38 2.75
N VAL A 117 2.66 -12.26 2.30
CA VAL A 117 4.02 -11.84 2.70
C VAL A 117 4.04 -11.43 4.18
N ALA A 118 3.06 -10.65 4.63
CA ALA A 118 2.94 -10.17 6.00
C ALA A 118 2.74 -11.33 6.99
N GLU A 119 1.84 -12.28 6.68
CA GLU A 119 1.61 -13.47 7.51
C GLU A 119 2.89 -14.32 7.64
N ARG A 120 3.58 -14.58 6.52
CA ARG A 120 4.84 -15.35 6.52
C ARG A 120 5.90 -14.63 7.36
N ARG A 121 6.08 -13.32 7.18
CA ARG A 121 7.07 -12.54 7.92
C ARG A 121 6.75 -12.47 9.41
N ALA A 122 5.48 -12.31 9.76
CA ALA A 122 5.05 -12.26 11.15
C ALA A 122 5.23 -13.60 11.88
N ARG A 123 4.97 -14.72 11.20
CA ARG A 123 5.24 -16.06 11.78
C ARG A 123 6.74 -16.32 12.01
N ALA A 124 7.59 -15.79 11.13
CA ALA A 124 9.04 -16.00 11.21
C ALA A 124 9.70 -15.22 12.36
N SER A 125 9.18 -14.05 12.72
CA SER A 125 9.90 -13.13 13.61
C SER A 125 9.08 -12.57 14.78
N GLY A 126 7.77 -12.80 14.80
CA GLY A 126 6.87 -12.20 15.79
C GLY A 126 6.75 -10.68 15.64
N PHE A 127 5.58 -10.15 15.95
CA PHE A 127 5.30 -8.71 16.04
C PHE A 127 4.35 -8.46 17.21
N ASP A 128 4.40 -7.26 17.78
CA ASP A 128 3.55 -6.87 18.91
C ASP A 128 2.28 -6.14 18.44
N ALA A 129 2.33 -5.53 17.26
CA ALA A 129 1.21 -4.82 16.67
C ALA A 129 1.29 -4.73 15.14
N LEU A 130 0.15 -4.43 14.53
CA LEU A 130 -0.05 -4.22 13.11
C LEU A 130 -0.62 -2.82 12.87
N LEU A 131 -0.06 -2.11 11.90
CA LEU A 131 -0.58 -0.84 11.39
C LEU A 131 -0.86 -0.98 9.89
N SER A 132 -2.01 -0.52 9.44
CA SER A 132 -2.28 -0.34 8.02
C SER A 132 -2.74 1.08 7.73
N THR A 133 -2.32 1.65 6.60
CA THR A 133 -2.67 3.02 6.21
C THR A 133 -3.11 3.09 4.76
N SER A 134 -4.26 3.73 4.52
CA SER A 134 -4.81 3.99 3.17
C SER A 134 -4.39 5.35 2.61
N PRO A 135 -4.53 5.59 1.29
CA PRO A 135 -4.93 4.66 0.25
C PRO A 135 -3.81 3.67 -0.16
N PRO A 136 -4.14 2.56 -0.84
CA PRO A 136 -5.46 2.05 -1.20
C PRO A 136 -6.20 1.42 -0.01
N ASP A 137 -7.54 1.44 -0.03
CA ASP A 137 -8.35 0.93 1.09
C ASP A 137 -8.26 -0.60 1.23
N SER A 138 -7.98 -1.30 0.13
CA SER A 138 -7.74 -2.75 0.13
C SER A 138 -6.58 -3.19 1.04
N VAL A 139 -5.68 -2.29 1.43
CA VAL A 139 -4.63 -2.60 2.41
C VAL A 139 -5.22 -3.00 3.76
N HIS A 140 -6.35 -2.40 4.14
CA HIS A 140 -7.05 -2.74 5.38
C HIS A 140 -7.66 -4.15 5.34
N LEU A 141 -8.04 -4.66 4.15
CA LEU A 141 -8.48 -6.05 4.00
C LEU A 141 -7.33 -7.02 4.25
N ALA A 142 -6.12 -6.72 3.76
CA ALA A 142 -4.94 -7.50 4.07
C ALA A 142 -4.63 -7.49 5.57
N ALA A 143 -4.63 -6.32 6.18
CA ALA A 143 -4.37 -6.15 7.62
C ALA A 143 -5.41 -6.87 8.48
N ARG A 144 -6.70 -6.76 8.16
CA ARG A 144 -7.78 -7.50 8.84
C ARG A 144 -7.56 -9.01 8.79
N ALA A 145 -7.12 -9.53 7.64
CA ALA A 145 -6.85 -10.96 7.51
C ALA A 145 -5.64 -11.40 8.36
N VAL A 146 -4.56 -10.61 8.37
CA VAL A 146 -3.37 -10.83 9.21
C VAL A 146 -3.75 -10.78 10.70
N HIS A 147 -4.51 -9.75 11.12
CA HIS A 147 -5.02 -9.62 12.49
C HIS A 147 -5.79 -10.87 12.90
N ARG A 148 -6.74 -11.34 12.08
CA ARG A 148 -7.56 -12.51 12.38
C ARG A 148 -6.76 -13.80 12.46
N SER A 149 -5.75 -13.95 11.60
CA SER A 149 -4.96 -15.20 11.55
C SER A 149 -3.88 -15.29 12.63
N LEU A 150 -3.42 -14.16 13.17
CA LEU A 150 -2.29 -14.09 14.10
C LEU A 150 -2.62 -13.47 15.47
N GLY A 151 -3.82 -12.92 15.63
CA GLY A 151 -4.23 -12.28 16.89
C GLY A 151 -3.51 -10.95 17.19
N LEU A 152 -2.78 -10.38 16.23
CA LEU A 152 -2.04 -9.13 16.45
C LEU A 152 -2.98 -7.95 16.67
N PRO A 153 -2.78 -7.11 17.70
CA PRO A 153 -3.47 -5.83 17.82
C PRO A 153 -3.29 -5.01 16.55
N TRP A 154 -4.39 -4.45 16.03
CA TRP A 154 -4.37 -3.76 14.74
C TRP A 154 -4.92 -2.34 14.84
N VAL A 155 -4.18 -1.39 14.26
CA VAL A 155 -4.59 -0.01 14.04
C VAL A 155 -4.79 0.21 12.54
N ALA A 156 -5.98 0.65 12.16
CA ALA A 156 -6.30 1.04 10.79
C ALA A 156 -6.28 2.57 10.68
N ASP A 157 -5.34 3.10 9.93
CA ASP A 157 -5.20 4.54 9.66
C ASP A 157 -5.87 4.90 8.33
N PHE A 158 -7.09 5.44 8.41
CA PHE A 158 -7.81 6.01 7.27
C PHE A 158 -7.36 7.46 7.10
N ARG A 159 -6.46 7.70 6.16
CA ARG A 159 -5.94 9.04 5.92
C ARG A 159 -6.96 9.99 5.31
N ASP A 160 -7.75 9.47 4.39
CA ASP A 160 -8.78 10.22 3.68
C ASP A 160 -10.17 9.74 4.14
N PRO A 161 -11.18 10.63 4.21
CA PRO A 161 -12.52 10.20 4.58
C PRO A 161 -13.07 9.21 3.55
N TRP A 162 -13.67 8.13 4.01
CA TRP A 162 -14.25 7.12 3.11
C TRP A 162 -15.52 7.62 2.41
N ILE A 163 -16.29 8.44 3.09
CA ILE A 163 -17.55 8.99 2.62
C ILE A 163 -17.37 10.51 2.39
N GLY A 164 -17.97 11.05 1.32
CA GLY A 164 -17.95 12.49 1.02
C GLY A 164 -16.70 12.99 0.30
N LEU A 165 -15.88 12.08 -0.25
CA LEU A 165 -14.81 12.48 -1.16
C LEU A 165 -15.42 12.94 -2.48
N HIS A 166 -15.30 14.24 -2.78
CA HIS A 166 -15.87 14.90 -3.96
C HIS A 166 -15.37 14.36 -5.32
N PHE A 167 -14.31 13.57 -5.33
CA PHE A 167 -13.78 12.90 -6.52
C PHE A 167 -14.13 11.40 -6.60
N ARG A 168 -14.83 10.86 -5.59
CA ARG A 168 -15.51 9.55 -5.65
C ARG A 168 -16.98 9.84 -5.88
N THR A 169 -17.45 9.68 -7.10
CA THR A 169 -18.90 9.63 -7.40
C THR A 169 -19.52 8.45 -6.63
N PRO A 170 -20.69 8.66 -6.00
CA PRO A 170 -21.41 7.60 -5.33
C PRO A 170 -21.82 6.50 -6.30
#